data_f9156b93daedf1ffbba84497efc3261d
#
_entry.id   f9156b93daedf1ffbba84497efc3261d
#
_cell.length_a   1.000
_cell.length_b   1.000
_cell.length_c   1.000
_cell.angle_alpha   90.00
_cell.angle_beta   90.00
_cell.angle_gamma   90.00
#
_symmetry.space_group_name_H-M   'P 1'
#
loop_
_entity.id
_entity.type
_entity.pdbx_description
1 polymer ?
#
loop_
_entity_poly.entity_id
_entity_poly.type
_entity_poly.pdbx_seq_one_letter_code
_entity_poly.pdbx_strand_id
1 'polypeptide(L)'
;WAAGEAACVSLHGANRLGSNSTAECLVWGGITGEEIARALPSLPKPTRLSERSWLAQQARLKAITGRQGREDLYALRRELRTLMDHYVGVFRKGEELAKAVAEIRAIRERTAHAPIADKSATYNSNLFHALELDNLLDLAEVTVMGALTREESRGAHARRRRPAGGRFDGGDTG
;
A
#
# COMPACT_ATOMS: atom_id res chain seq x y z
N TRP A 1 2.85 -15.32 -12.23
CA TRP A 1 2.81 -16.04 -10.94
C TRP A 1 3.18 -15.13 -9.79
N ALA A 2 2.67 -15.43 -8.59
CA ALA A 2 3.04 -14.76 -7.35
C ALA A 2 2.97 -15.77 -6.20
N ALA A 3 3.86 -15.63 -5.22
CA ALA A 3 3.89 -16.46 -4.03
C ALA A 3 4.33 -15.62 -2.80
N GLY A 4 4.04 -16.11 -1.61
CA GLY A 4 4.36 -15.43 -0.36
C GLY A 4 3.49 -14.20 -0.11
N GLU A 5 3.97 -13.25 0.68
CA GLU A 5 3.21 -12.07 1.07
C GLU A 5 2.77 -11.17 -0.11
N ALA A 6 3.47 -11.23 -1.24
CA ALA A 6 3.09 -10.52 -2.46
C ALA A 6 1.87 -11.13 -3.17
N ALA A 7 1.51 -12.38 -2.85
CA ALA A 7 0.39 -13.08 -3.45
C ALA A 7 -0.77 -13.12 -2.47
N CYS A 8 -1.83 -12.41 -2.68
CA CYS A 8 -3.02 -12.52 -1.84
C CYS A 8 -3.72 -13.88 -2.05
N VAL A 9 -3.28 -14.93 -1.33
CA VAL A 9 -3.83 -16.29 -1.46
C VAL A 9 -5.12 -16.51 -0.66
N SER A 10 -5.59 -15.51 0.08
CA SER A 10 -6.82 -15.56 0.91
C SER A 10 -6.85 -16.68 1.96
N LEU A 11 -5.67 -17.14 2.38
CA LEU A 11 -5.53 -18.31 3.27
C LEU A 11 -5.69 -17.95 4.75
N HIS A 12 -5.33 -16.73 5.14
CA HIS A 12 -5.14 -16.34 6.54
C HIS A 12 -6.37 -15.72 7.21
N GLY A 13 -7.52 -15.69 6.56
CA GLY A 13 -8.73 -15.05 7.08
C GLY A 13 -8.54 -13.53 7.25
N ALA A 14 -9.10 -12.99 8.33
CA ALA A 14 -9.04 -11.54 8.60
C ALA A 14 -7.72 -11.08 9.22
N ASN A 15 -6.96 -11.99 9.80
CA ASN A 15 -5.67 -11.69 10.43
C ASN A 15 -4.77 -12.92 10.42
N ARG A 16 -3.58 -12.78 9.90
CA ARG A 16 -2.59 -13.85 9.84
C ARG A 16 -2.01 -14.13 11.24
N LEU A 17 -1.96 -15.40 11.62
CA LEU A 17 -1.25 -15.83 12.84
C LEU A 17 0.27 -15.65 12.69
N GLY A 18 0.94 -15.40 13.80
CA GLY A 18 2.39 -15.22 13.84
C GLY A 18 3.14 -16.37 13.16
N SER A 19 4.23 -16.08 12.49
CA SER A 19 5.12 -16.99 11.75
C SER A 19 4.51 -17.69 10.51
N ASN A 20 3.21 -17.67 10.31
CA ASN A 20 2.57 -18.32 9.15
C ASN A 20 2.98 -17.71 7.79
N SER A 21 3.49 -16.47 7.76
CA SER A 21 4.01 -15.90 6.49
C SER A 21 5.26 -16.65 6.01
N THR A 22 6.13 -17.06 6.92
CA THR A 22 7.33 -17.84 6.55
C THR A 22 6.93 -19.19 5.97
N ALA A 23 6.00 -19.90 6.60
CA ALA A 23 5.45 -21.14 6.08
C ALA A 23 4.78 -20.96 4.70
N GLU A 24 4.01 -19.90 4.54
CA GLU A 24 3.39 -19.52 3.27
C GLU A 24 4.44 -19.30 2.17
N CYS A 25 5.47 -18.51 2.45
CA CYS A 25 6.54 -18.24 1.48
C CYS A 25 7.22 -19.51 1.01
N LEU A 26 7.51 -20.44 1.94
CA LEU A 26 8.18 -21.71 1.61
C LEU A 26 7.27 -22.65 0.81
N VAL A 27 6.04 -22.87 1.29
CA VAL A 27 5.11 -23.82 0.66
C VAL A 27 4.67 -23.32 -0.71
N TRP A 28 4.13 -22.12 -0.77
CA TRP A 28 3.65 -21.57 -2.05
C TRP A 28 4.77 -21.17 -3.00
N GLY A 29 5.96 -20.81 -2.48
CA GLY A 29 7.15 -20.62 -3.29
C GLY A 29 7.56 -21.90 -4.01
N GLY A 30 7.58 -23.04 -3.29
CA GLY A 30 7.85 -24.35 -3.87
C GLY A 30 6.82 -24.75 -4.94
N ILE A 31 5.53 -24.72 -4.59
CA ILE A 31 4.43 -25.05 -5.51
C ILE A 31 4.48 -24.17 -6.76
N THR A 32 4.63 -22.86 -6.60
CA THR A 32 4.70 -21.91 -7.71
C THR A 32 5.92 -22.16 -8.58
N GLY A 33 7.08 -22.47 -7.99
CA GLY A 33 8.29 -22.81 -8.72
C GLY A 33 8.12 -24.06 -9.60
N GLU A 34 7.51 -25.12 -9.05
CA GLU A 34 7.19 -26.33 -9.79
C GLU A 34 6.22 -26.06 -10.97
N GLU A 35 5.16 -25.28 -10.70
CA GLU A 35 4.19 -24.90 -11.74
C GLU A 35 4.83 -24.06 -12.87
N ILE A 36 5.71 -23.12 -12.53
CA ILE A 36 6.47 -22.36 -13.52
C ILE A 36 7.35 -23.28 -14.36
N ALA A 37 8.10 -24.18 -13.73
CA ALA A 37 8.96 -25.13 -14.42
C ALA A 37 8.16 -26.03 -15.39
N ARG A 38 6.99 -26.48 -14.96
CA ARG A 38 6.08 -27.30 -15.76
C ARG A 38 5.47 -26.52 -16.95
N ALA A 39 5.11 -25.27 -16.73
CA ALA A 39 4.51 -24.42 -17.76
C ALA A 39 5.51 -23.86 -18.75
N LEU A 40 6.77 -23.67 -18.35
CA LEU A 40 7.80 -22.95 -19.12
C LEU A 40 7.94 -23.41 -20.57
N PRO A 41 7.93 -24.74 -20.90
CA PRO A 41 8.07 -25.19 -22.31
C PRO A 41 6.91 -24.73 -23.22
N SER A 42 5.73 -24.50 -22.65
CA SER A 42 4.52 -24.11 -23.38
C SER A 42 4.26 -22.58 -23.39
N LEU A 43 5.05 -21.82 -22.64
CA LEU A 43 4.88 -20.37 -22.61
C LEU A 43 5.31 -19.73 -23.94
N PRO A 44 4.57 -18.71 -24.39
CA PRO A 44 5.01 -17.93 -25.55
C PRO A 44 6.36 -17.28 -25.24
N LYS A 45 7.21 -17.19 -26.26
CA LYS A 45 8.48 -16.47 -26.13
C LYS A 45 8.20 -15.05 -25.64
N PRO A 46 9.02 -14.52 -24.72
CA PRO A 46 8.85 -13.15 -24.24
C PRO A 46 8.78 -12.18 -25.42
N THR A 47 7.68 -11.48 -25.54
CA THR A 47 7.59 -10.36 -26.48
C THR A 47 8.38 -9.19 -25.94
N ARG A 48 8.97 -8.37 -26.81
CA ARG A 48 9.54 -7.09 -26.40
C ARG A 48 8.51 -6.34 -25.55
N LEU A 49 8.96 -5.79 -24.41
CA LEU A 49 8.17 -4.79 -23.68
C LEU A 49 7.64 -3.78 -24.70
N SER A 50 6.34 -3.49 -24.67
CA SER A 50 5.79 -2.53 -25.61
C SER A 50 6.54 -1.21 -25.43
N GLU A 51 6.98 -0.61 -26.51
CA GLU A 51 7.63 0.70 -26.51
C GLU A 51 6.80 1.74 -25.74
N ARG A 52 5.48 1.64 -25.85
CA ARG A 52 4.52 2.44 -25.10
C ARG A 52 4.71 2.32 -23.59
N SER A 53 4.88 1.10 -23.04
CA SER A 53 5.07 0.90 -21.60
C SER A 53 6.41 1.46 -21.14
N TRP A 54 7.45 1.30 -21.93
CA TRP A 54 8.77 1.87 -21.66
C TRP A 54 8.72 3.40 -21.64
N LEU A 55 8.15 4.03 -22.66
CA LEU A 55 8.01 5.48 -22.76
C LEU A 55 7.17 6.05 -21.61
N ALA A 56 6.11 5.35 -21.18
CA ALA A 56 5.29 5.74 -20.03
C ALA A 56 6.11 5.76 -18.74
N GLN A 57 6.94 4.74 -18.48
CA GLN A 57 7.81 4.73 -17.30
C GLN A 57 8.89 5.80 -17.35
N GLN A 58 9.49 6.04 -18.51
CA GLN A 58 10.45 7.14 -18.68
C GLN A 58 9.79 8.51 -18.42
N ALA A 59 8.57 8.72 -18.91
CA ALA A 59 7.81 9.94 -18.66
C ALA A 59 7.50 10.12 -17.17
N ARG A 60 7.11 9.04 -16.48
CA ARG A 60 6.90 9.06 -15.02
C ARG A 60 8.18 9.49 -14.27
N LEU A 61 9.32 8.88 -14.57
CA LEU A 61 10.58 9.24 -13.93
C LEU A 61 10.98 10.70 -14.20
N LYS A 62 10.83 11.17 -15.44
CA LYS A 62 11.07 12.56 -15.81
C LYS A 62 10.12 13.51 -15.07
N ALA A 63 8.85 13.16 -14.92
CA ALA A 63 7.89 13.95 -14.17
C ALA A 63 8.30 14.10 -12.70
N ILE A 64 8.74 13.02 -12.05
CA ILE A 64 9.21 13.05 -10.66
C ILE A 64 10.47 13.91 -10.53
N THR A 65 11.47 13.69 -11.38
CA THR A 65 12.73 14.44 -11.32
C THR A 65 12.56 15.91 -11.71
N GLY A 66 11.51 16.23 -12.49
CA GLY A 66 11.14 17.58 -12.92
C GLY A 66 10.21 18.32 -11.96
N ARG A 67 9.74 17.71 -10.88
CA ARG A 67 8.85 18.36 -9.91
C ARG A 67 9.42 19.69 -9.43
N GLN A 68 8.55 20.68 -9.34
CA GLN A 68 8.85 22.01 -8.84
C GLN A 68 7.91 22.32 -7.67
N GLY A 69 8.34 23.16 -6.74
CA GLY A 69 7.53 23.55 -5.60
C GLY A 69 8.35 23.72 -4.34
N ARG A 70 7.65 23.78 -3.21
CA ARG A 70 8.26 24.02 -1.89
C ARG A 70 7.91 22.92 -0.87
N GLU A 71 7.19 21.89 -1.31
CA GLU A 71 6.85 20.78 -0.43
C GLU A 71 8.09 19.92 -0.15
N ASP A 72 8.19 19.42 1.07
CA ASP A 72 9.23 18.49 1.49
C ASP A 72 8.73 17.06 1.40
N LEU A 73 9.35 16.27 0.51
CA LEU A 73 9.04 14.85 0.29
C LEU A 73 9.04 14.04 1.61
N TYR A 74 10.01 14.28 2.46
CA TYR A 74 10.16 13.56 3.71
C TYR A 74 9.15 14.02 4.78
N ALA A 75 8.75 15.29 4.75
CA ALA A 75 7.68 15.80 5.59
C ALA A 75 6.34 15.17 5.22
N LEU A 76 6.00 15.11 3.92
CA LEU A 76 4.80 14.44 3.43
C LEU A 76 4.75 12.95 3.81
N ARG A 77 5.90 12.26 3.73
CA ARG A 77 5.99 10.86 4.17
C ARG A 77 5.73 10.71 5.68
N ARG A 78 6.27 11.62 6.50
CA ARG A 78 6.00 11.61 7.94
C ARG A 78 4.53 11.91 8.24
N GLU A 79 3.94 12.87 7.54
CA GLU A 79 2.53 13.24 7.64
C GLU A 79 1.63 12.04 7.33
N LEU A 80 1.87 11.34 6.21
CA LEU A 80 1.14 10.12 5.85
C LEU A 80 1.24 9.05 6.95
N ARG A 81 2.45 8.82 7.48
CA ARG A 81 2.65 7.83 8.54
C ARG A 81 1.87 8.19 9.80
N THR A 82 1.95 9.45 10.24
CA THR A 82 1.22 9.94 11.43
C THR A 82 -0.29 9.83 11.24
N LEU A 83 -0.79 10.16 10.04
CA LEU A 83 -2.19 10.01 9.68
C LEU A 83 -2.65 8.54 9.77
N MET A 84 -1.87 7.62 9.20
CA MET A 84 -2.19 6.20 9.23
C MET A 84 -2.17 5.64 10.66
N ASP A 85 -1.18 6.02 11.47
CA ASP A 85 -1.10 5.61 12.88
C ASP A 85 -2.29 6.13 13.68
N HIS A 86 -2.73 7.37 13.43
CA HIS A 86 -3.79 8.01 14.19
C HIS A 86 -5.20 7.51 13.82
N TYR A 87 -5.51 7.46 12.52
CA TYR A 87 -6.88 7.16 12.05
C TYR A 87 -7.09 5.70 11.64
N VAL A 88 -6.02 4.99 11.27
CA VAL A 88 -6.10 3.66 10.64
C VAL A 88 -5.47 2.56 11.48
N GLY A 89 -5.19 2.85 12.75
CA GLY A 89 -4.73 1.86 13.72
C GLY A 89 -5.74 0.71 13.90
N VAL A 90 -5.57 -0.10 14.95
CA VAL A 90 -6.44 -1.26 15.20
C VAL A 90 -7.89 -0.85 15.49
N PHE A 91 -8.07 0.18 16.31
CA PHE A 91 -9.40 0.69 16.70
C PHE A 91 -9.83 1.84 15.79
N ARG A 92 -10.86 1.61 15.00
CA ARG A 92 -11.24 2.47 13.88
C ARG A 92 -12.65 3.04 14.02
N LYS A 93 -12.82 4.32 13.70
CA LYS A 93 -14.13 4.98 13.63
C LYS A 93 -14.42 5.41 12.18
N GLY A 94 -15.67 5.28 11.73
CA GLY A 94 -16.06 5.61 10.36
C GLY A 94 -15.75 7.05 9.96
N GLU A 95 -16.05 7.98 10.85
CA GLU A 95 -15.80 9.41 10.63
C GLU A 95 -14.31 9.73 10.48
N GLU A 96 -13.46 9.07 11.29
CA GLU A 96 -12.00 9.21 11.24
C GLU A 96 -11.42 8.59 9.96
N LEU A 97 -11.93 7.41 9.55
CA LEU A 97 -11.54 6.78 8.29
C LEU A 97 -11.94 7.64 7.06
N ALA A 98 -13.13 8.23 7.06
CA ALA A 98 -13.56 9.12 5.99
C ALA A 98 -12.66 10.37 5.88
N LYS A 99 -12.26 10.94 7.02
CA LYS A 99 -11.27 12.01 7.08
C LYS A 99 -9.92 11.56 6.51
N ALA A 100 -9.44 10.40 6.92
CA ALA A 100 -8.18 9.85 6.44
C ALA A 100 -8.13 9.72 4.91
N VAL A 101 -9.23 9.29 4.26
CA VAL A 101 -9.31 9.24 2.79
C VAL A 101 -9.07 10.63 2.18
N ALA A 102 -9.73 11.65 2.71
CA ALA A 102 -9.60 13.02 2.20
C ALA A 102 -8.18 13.57 2.40
N GLU A 103 -7.59 13.35 3.57
CA GLU A 103 -6.24 13.80 3.90
C GLU A 103 -5.16 13.08 3.07
N ILE A 104 -5.29 11.76 2.82
CA ILE A 104 -4.39 11.01 1.93
C ILE A 104 -4.42 11.60 0.51
N ARG A 105 -5.61 11.93 0.00
CA ARG A 105 -5.74 12.56 -1.32
C ARG A 105 -5.09 13.94 -1.36
N ALA A 106 -5.27 14.75 -0.32
CA ALA A 106 -4.60 16.04 -0.21
C ALA A 106 -3.06 15.91 -0.16
N ILE A 107 -2.52 14.93 0.58
CA ILE A 107 -1.08 14.62 0.58
C ILE A 107 -0.63 14.22 -0.83
N ARG A 108 -1.41 13.39 -1.54
CA ARG A 108 -1.10 12.99 -2.93
C ARG A 108 -0.99 14.18 -3.86
N GLU A 109 -1.92 15.13 -3.80
CA GLU A 109 -1.88 16.35 -4.60
C GLU A 109 -0.61 17.17 -4.30
N ARG A 110 -0.28 17.36 -3.03
CA ARG A 110 0.92 18.07 -2.59
C ARG A 110 2.22 17.38 -3.02
N THR A 111 2.22 16.06 -3.14
CA THR A 111 3.40 15.29 -3.60
C THR A 111 3.85 15.71 -5.01
N ALA A 112 2.95 16.17 -5.86
CA ALA A 112 3.30 16.72 -7.17
C ALA A 112 4.17 17.98 -7.09
N HIS A 113 4.15 18.68 -5.95
CA HIS A 113 4.90 19.91 -5.67
C HIS A 113 6.09 19.68 -4.74
N ALA A 114 6.49 18.42 -4.54
CA ALA A 114 7.64 18.03 -3.73
C ALA A 114 8.83 17.71 -4.65
N PRO A 115 9.73 18.67 -4.89
CA PRO A 115 10.92 18.43 -5.71
C PRO A 115 11.88 17.49 -4.99
N ILE A 116 12.65 16.71 -5.76
CA ILE A 116 13.79 15.96 -5.24
C ILE A 116 15.05 16.79 -5.42
N ALA A 117 15.91 16.82 -4.40
CA ALA A 117 17.15 17.61 -4.43
C ALA A 117 18.21 16.96 -5.31
N ASP A 118 18.39 15.65 -5.16
CA ASP A 118 19.36 14.90 -5.97
C ASP A 118 18.80 14.62 -7.36
N LYS A 119 19.55 15.04 -8.39
CA LYS A 119 19.23 14.84 -9.82
C LYS A 119 20.16 13.83 -10.48
N SER A 120 21.02 13.16 -9.73
CA SER A 120 21.93 12.16 -10.26
C SER A 120 21.17 10.96 -10.86
N ALA A 121 21.77 10.33 -11.86
CA ALA A 121 21.22 9.13 -12.47
C ALA A 121 21.61 7.83 -11.71
N THR A 122 22.55 7.92 -10.77
CA THR A 122 23.12 6.77 -10.08
C THR A 122 23.02 6.95 -8.58
N TYR A 123 22.57 5.91 -7.87
CA TYR A 123 22.40 5.90 -6.42
C TYR A 123 21.51 7.02 -5.86
N ASN A 124 20.52 7.46 -6.63
CA ASN A 124 19.61 8.53 -6.26
C ASN A 124 18.55 8.05 -5.26
N SER A 125 18.85 8.16 -3.97
CA SER A 125 17.91 7.79 -2.89
C SER A 125 16.69 8.70 -2.84
N ASN A 126 16.79 9.97 -3.26
CA ASN A 126 15.65 10.87 -3.30
C ASN A 126 14.60 10.41 -4.33
N LEU A 127 15.04 9.96 -5.51
CA LEU A 127 14.15 9.38 -6.52
C LEU A 127 13.49 8.10 -6.01
N PHE A 128 14.25 7.24 -5.33
CA PHE A 128 13.71 6.04 -4.71
C PHE A 128 12.63 6.37 -3.70
N HIS A 129 12.88 7.30 -2.79
CA HIS A 129 11.88 7.71 -1.79
C HIS A 129 10.67 8.41 -2.38
N ALA A 130 10.81 9.13 -3.50
CA ALA A 130 9.69 9.71 -4.21
C ALA A 130 8.77 8.63 -4.84
N LEU A 131 9.36 7.62 -5.48
CA LEU A 131 8.64 6.46 -6.01
C LEU A 131 7.96 5.65 -4.90
N GLU A 132 8.67 5.46 -3.77
CA GLU A 132 8.14 4.77 -2.61
C GLU A 132 6.95 5.52 -2.00
N LEU A 133 7.01 6.86 -1.90
CA LEU A 133 5.89 7.66 -1.40
C LEU A 133 4.66 7.55 -2.29
N ASP A 134 4.81 7.57 -3.62
CA ASP A 134 3.71 7.35 -4.55
C ASP A 134 3.03 5.99 -4.28
N ASN A 135 3.82 4.92 -4.11
CA ASN A 135 3.30 3.58 -3.81
C ASN A 135 2.65 3.50 -2.41
N LEU A 136 3.24 4.16 -1.41
CA LEU A 136 2.67 4.22 -0.06
C LEU A 136 1.31 4.93 -0.04
N LEU A 137 1.14 5.99 -0.83
CA LEU A 137 -0.14 6.68 -0.97
C LEU A 137 -1.22 5.78 -1.59
N ASP A 138 -0.86 4.97 -2.61
CA ASP A 138 -1.79 4.01 -3.22
C ASP A 138 -2.23 2.96 -2.20
N LEU A 139 -1.27 2.36 -1.48
CA LEU A 139 -1.54 1.34 -0.46
C LEU A 139 -2.33 1.92 0.73
N ALA A 140 -2.00 3.14 1.18
CA ALA A 140 -2.73 3.81 2.24
C ALA A 140 -4.20 4.05 1.86
N GLU A 141 -4.46 4.58 0.66
CA GLU A 141 -5.82 4.83 0.18
C GLU A 141 -6.62 3.54 0.10
N VAL A 142 -6.08 2.48 -0.49
CA VAL A 142 -6.75 1.16 -0.57
C VAL A 142 -7.02 0.59 0.81
N THR A 143 -6.06 0.70 1.74
CA THR A 143 -6.20 0.21 3.12
C THR A 143 -7.32 0.94 3.85
N VAL A 144 -7.37 2.28 3.74
CA VAL A 144 -8.40 3.08 4.40
C VAL A 144 -9.77 2.86 3.79
N MET A 145 -9.86 2.79 2.45
CA MET A 145 -11.12 2.48 1.76
C MET A 145 -11.66 1.11 2.16
N GLY A 146 -10.79 0.09 2.22
CA GLY A 146 -11.18 -1.24 2.69
C GLY A 146 -11.65 -1.23 4.14
N ALA A 147 -10.97 -0.47 5.02
CA ALA A 147 -11.38 -0.31 6.41
C ALA A 147 -12.69 0.47 6.57
N LEU A 148 -12.92 1.48 5.74
CA LEU A 148 -14.14 2.28 5.73
C LEU A 148 -15.36 1.45 5.30
N THR A 149 -15.19 0.64 4.26
CA THR A 149 -16.24 -0.22 3.70
C THR A 149 -16.61 -1.37 4.65
N ARG A 150 -15.65 -1.86 5.44
CA ARG A 150 -15.88 -2.92 6.41
C ARG A 150 -16.48 -2.34 7.70
N GLU A 151 -17.75 -2.57 7.92
CA GLU A 151 -18.49 -2.07 9.10
C GLU A 151 -18.44 -3.03 10.30
N GLU A 152 -18.10 -4.28 10.10
CA GLU A 152 -17.90 -5.29 11.15
C GLU A 152 -16.53 -5.20 11.80
N SER A 153 -16.40 -5.70 13.03
CA SER A 153 -15.10 -6.00 13.65
C SER A 153 -14.69 -7.41 13.28
N ARG A 154 -13.43 -7.60 12.81
CA ARG A 154 -12.91 -8.91 12.43
C ARG A 154 -11.39 -8.92 12.42
N GLY A 155 -10.78 -9.86 13.12
CA GLY A 155 -9.33 -9.96 13.26
C GLY A 155 -8.74 -8.69 13.86
N ALA A 156 -7.73 -8.12 13.24
CA ALA A 156 -7.09 -6.87 13.67
C ALA A 156 -7.87 -5.60 13.30
N HIS A 157 -9.05 -5.73 12.66
CA HIS A 157 -9.93 -4.61 12.35
C HIS A 157 -11.02 -4.49 13.41
N ALA A 158 -10.85 -3.59 14.38
CA ALA A 158 -11.86 -3.29 15.41
C ALA A 158 -12.63 -2.03 15.03
N ARG A 159 -13.87 -2.22 14.57
CA ARG A 159 -14.76 -1.12 14.19
C ARG A 159 -15.54 -0.62 15.41
N ARG A 160 -15.24 0.58 15.87
CA ARG A 160 -16.00 1.23 16.94
C ARG A 160 -17.26 1.85 16.35
N ARG A 161 -18.43 1.37 16.80
CA ARG A 161 -19.72 2.01 16.51
C ARG A 161 -19.89 3.21 17.44
N ARG A 162 -20.53 4.26 16.96
CA ARG A 162 -21.00 5.35 17.83
C ARG A 162 -22.12 4.76 18.71
N PRO A 163 -22.04 4.82 20.06
CA PRO A 163 -23.14 4.33 20.89
C PRO A 163 -24.41 5.09 20.56
N ALA A 164 -25.50 4.40 20.28
CA ALA A 164 -26.82 5.01 20.33
C ALA A 164 -27.03 5.45 21.80
N GLY A 165 -26.84 6.74 22.10
CA GLY A 165 -27.06 7.29 23.43
C GLY A 165 -25.83 7.46 24.34
N GLY A 166 -24.62 7.60 23.82
CA GLY A 166 -23.50 8.21 24.56
C GLY A 166 -22.75 7.37 25.60
N ARG A 167 -22.90 6.05 25.64
CA ARG A 167 -22.05 5.16 26.46
C ARG A 167 -21.16 4.28 25.58
N PHE A 168 -19.91 4.14 25.97
CA PHE A 168 -18.96 3.18 25.38
C PHE A 168 -19.31 1.78 25.87
N ASP A 169 -19.87 0.95 25.03
CA ASP A 169 -19.89 -0.49 25.30
C ASP A 169 -18.54 -1.06 24.85
N GLY A 170 -17.78 -1.57 25.81
CA GLY A 170 -16.59 -2.37 25.55
C GLY A 170 -17.02 -3.59 24.73
N GLY A 171 -16.46 -3.70 23.51
CA GLY A 171 -16.80 -4.77 22.60
C GLY A 171 -16.63 -6.15 23.25
N ASP A 172 -17.69 -6.94 23.16
CA ASP A 172 -17.65 -8.37 23.44
C ASP A 172 -16.60 -9.04 22.54
N THR A 173 -15.57 -9.53 23.20
CA THR A 173 -14.60 -10.46 22.59
C THR A 173 -15.20 -11.85 22.72
N GLY A 174 -15.97 -12.29 21.72
CA GLY A 174 -16.32 -13.67 21.48
C GLY A 174 -15.41 -14.28 20.42
#